data_1ab3f20b1444998dac0cc4a3be503a5f
#
_entry.id   1ab3f20b1444998dac0cc4a3be503a5f
#
_cell.length_a   1.000
_cell.length_b   1.000
_cell.length_c   1.000
_cell.angle_alpha   90.00
_cell.angle_beta   90.00
_cell.angle_gamma   90.00
#
_symmetry.space_group_name_H-M   'P 1'
#
loop_
_entity.id
_entity.type
_entity.pdbx_description
1 polymer ?
#
loop_
_entity_poly.entity_id
_entity_poly.type
_entity_poly.pdbx_seq_one_letter_code
_entity_poly.pdbx_strand_id
1 'polypeptide(L)'
;MRKPFIPLAPVLVCLALLPFRCAMADQPAAPALTVSLVTPAQREWPETVPASGWLKPWQEAIIASETSGLRITDVLADVGSTITKGQALVQLSKDSVLADLRKQEAAVVTAKANLTKAKANADRARQLRPSGALSDEKIVEYLADEQTATASLESEEAALDSAKIKLSQSTIVAVDDGLITSRSAELGAVVSAGTELFRLVRQQRVEWQAEVSAHYLGRISGGLSVEINRPDGHPIHGKVRLVGPSISTNTSRAIVYVALPADVRPRVGLYVTGSIELQTTPALTIPETAIVFHDGISYVFTADEDKRVKRVRVETGRRNNGEVEMLSGIDRSSKVVTSGGAFLSDNDLVNIAAKN
;
A
#
# COMPACT_ATOMS: atom_id res chain seq x y z
N MET A 1 -20.62 107.33 -25.04
CA MET A 1 -21.64 108.37 -24.82
C MET A 1 -22.68 107.83 -23.84
N ARG A 2 -22.71 108.39 -22.70
CA ARG A 2 -23.85 108.92 -21.92
C ARG A 2 -25.03 107.95 -21.70
N LYS A 3 -25.15 107.59 -20.46
CA LYS A 3 -26.32 107.37 -19.55
C LYS A 3 -27.71 107.79 -20.06
N PRO A 4 -28.83 107.33 -19.44
CA PRO A 4 -29.07 107.59 -18.01
C PRO A 4 -29.79 106.50 -17.19
N PHE A 5 -29.64 106.65 -15.86
CA PHE A 5 -30.37 106.23 -14.67
C PHE A 5 -31.91 106.56 -14.76
N ILE A 6 -32.70 105.73 -14.09
CA ILE A 6 -33.87 106.12 -13.26
C ILE A 6 -34.16 105.05 -12.20
N PRO A 7 -34.49 105.37 -10.96
CA PRO A 7 -34.68 104.52 -9.80
C PRO A 7 -36.21 104.26 -9.60
N LEU A 8 -36.57 103.20 -8.86
CA LEU A 8 -37.75 103.18 -7.94
C LEU A 8 -37.85 101.95 -7.07
N ALA A 9 -37.68 102.17 -5.84
CA ALA A 9 -38.50 101.98 -4.61
C ALA A 9 -38.94 100.60 -4.20
N PRO A 10 -38.84 100.30 -2.91
CA PRO A 10 -39.01 98.94 -2.35
C PRO A 10 -40.49 98.64 -1.99
N VAL A 11 -40.89 97.43 -2.34
CA VAL A 11 -42.15 96.83 -1.76
C VAL A 11 -41.79 95.74 -0.76
N LEU A 12 -42.11 96.07 0.47
CA LEU A 12 -42.01 95.19 1.65
C LEU A 12 -43.11 94.16 1.59
N VAL A 13 -42.81 92.90 1.38
CA VAL A 13 -43.77 91.78 1.57
C VAL A 13 -43.27 90.90 2.70
N CYS A 14 -43.98 90.96 3.86
CA CYS A 14 -43.83 90.07 4.98
C CYS A 14 -44.29 88.69 4.56
N LEU A 15 -43.35 87.74 4.44
CA LEU A 15 -43.67 86.28 4.22
C LEU A 15 -43.43 85.52 5.54
N ALA A 16 -44.49 84.99 6.11
CA ALA A 16 -44.51 84.27 7.35
C ALA A 16 -43.62 83.03 7.35
N LEU A 17 -42.67 82.91 8.26
CA LEU A 17 -41.87 81.68 8.49
C LEU A 17 -42.74 80.62 9.17
N LEU A 18 -43.16 79.63 8.36
CA LEU A 18 -43.68 78.32 8.84
C LEU A 18 -42.44 77.38 9.00
N PRO A 19 -42.26 76.75 10.16
CA PRO A 19 -41.18 75.76 10.31
C PRO A 19 -41.61 74.49 9.57
N PHE A 20 -40.93 74.18 8.42
CA PHE A 20 -40.99 72.87 7.80
C PHE A 20 -40.27 71.85 8.68
N ARG A 21 -41.04 71.11 9.51
CA ARG A 21 -40.56 69.92 10.14
C ARG A 21 -40.38 68.87 9.02
N CYS A 22 -39.15 68.64 8.56
CA CYS A 22 -38.81 67.40 7.85
C CYS A 22 -39.03 66.23 8.78
N ALA A 23 -40.13 65.53 8.60
CA ALA A 23 -40.28 64.16 9.14
C ALA A 23 -39.31 63.30 8.29
N MET A 24 -38.14 62.95 8.89
CA MET A 24 -37.38 61.81 8.35
C MET A 24 -38.26 60.58 8.50
N ALA A 25 -38.86 60.15 7.44
CA ALA A 25 -39.43 58.83 7.34
C ALA A 25 -38.26 57.86 7.44
N ASP A 26 -38.26 57.08 8.52
CA ASP A 26 -37.38 55.90 8.65
C ASP A 26 -37.74 54.93 7.53
N GLN A 27 -37.04 55.04 6.39
CA GLN A 27 -37.21 54.06 5.31
C GLN A 27 -36.71 52.72 5.84
N PRO A 28 -37.51 51.68 5.84
CA PRO A 28 -37.04 50.37 6.21
C PRO A 28 -35.87 50.03 5.31
N ALA A 29 -34.73 49.68 5.88
CA ALA A 29 -33.52 49.33 5.17
C ALA A 29 -33.85 48.19 4.18
N ALA A 30 -33.66 48.43 2.89
CA ALA A 30 -33.85 47.38 1.88
C ALA A 30 -32.85 46.25 2.15
N PRO A 31 -33.26 44.96 2.04
CA PRO A 31 -32.39 43.84 2.25
C PRO A 31 -31.24 43.88 1.23
N ALA A 32 -30.00 43.77 1.72
CA ALA A 32 -28.78 43.86 0.93
C ALA A 32 -28.64 42.68 -0.07
N LEU A 33 -29.04 41.47 0.35
CA LEU A 33 -28.87 40.26 -0.44
C LEU A 33 -29.86 39.17 0.00
N THR A 34 -30.18 38.24 -0.94
CA THR A 34 -30.88 37.00 -0.62
C THR A 34 -29.84 35.92 -0.32
N VAL A 35 -29.91 35.29 0.87
CA VAL A 35 -28.96 34.31 1.36
C VAL A 35 -29.62 32.99 1.70
N SER A 36 -28.87 31.90 1.58
CA SER A 36 -29.26 30.57 2.06
C SER A 36 -28.65 30.32 3.43
N LEU A 37 -29.43 29.74 4.32
CA LEU A 37 -28.95 29.40 5.67
C LEU A 37 -28.77 27.91 5.83
N VAL A 38 -27.77 27.51 6.63
CA VAL A 38 -27.56 26.16 7.11
C VAL A 38 -27.35 26.18 8.61
N THR A 39 -27.80 25.13 9.27
CA THR A 39 -27.49 24.87 10.68
C THR A 39 -26.28 23.95 10.71
N PRO A 40 -25.26 24.22 11.56
CA PRO A 40 -24.11 23.33 11.71
C PRO A 40 -24.56 21.92 12.08
N ALA A 41 -24.00 20.92 11.40
CA ALA A 41 -24.30 19.52 11.64
C ALA A 41 -23.19 18.86 12.46
N GLN A 42 -23.57 18.05 13.44
CA GLN A 42 -22.59 17.19 14.09
C GLN A 42 -22.43 15.92 13.27
N ARG A 43 -21.20 15.64 12.83
CA ARG A 43 -20.84 14.46 12.07
C ARG A 43 -19.71 13.71 12.73
N GLU A 44 -19.72 12.40 12.59
CA GLU A 44 -18.56 11.59 12.87
C GLU A 44 -17.53 11.81 11.76
N TRP A 45 -16.35 12.32 12.13
CA TRP A 45 -15.33 12.72 11.18
C TRP A 45 -14.02 11.98 11.41
N PRO A 46 -13.51 11.26 10.40
CA PRO A 46 -12.26 10.56 10.55
C PRO A 46 -11.10 11.55 10.64
N GLU A 47 -10.21 11.32 11.58
CA GLU A 47 -8.89 11.94 11.59
C GLU A 47 -7.98 11.10 10.71
N THR A 48 -7.35 11.70 9.71
CA THR A 48 -6.51 10.99 8.74
C THR A 48 -5.08 11.48 8.77
N VAL A 49 -4.14 10.56 8.53
CA VAL A 49 -2.73 10.84 8.33
C VAL A 49 -2.41 10.66 6.85
N PRO A 50 -1.96 11.71 6.14
CA PRO A 50 -1.54 11.57 4.76
C PRO A 50 -0.26 10.74 4.66
N ALA A 51 -0.22 9.87 3.68
CA ALA A 51 0.92 9.02 3.39
C ALA A 51 1.12 8.89 1.88
N SER A 52 2.34 8.56 1.48
CA SER A 52 2.68 8.28 0.09
C SER A 52 3.71 7.17 0.04
N GLY A 53 3.74 6.40 -1.04
CA GLY A 53 4.68 5.30 -1.13
C GLY A 53 4.44 4.38 -2.32
N TRP A 54 5.21 3.30 -2.36
CA TRP A 54 5.23 2.38 -3.47
C TRP A 54 4.35 1.15 -3.22
N LEU A 55 3.68 0.70 -4.25
CA LEU A 55 3.09 -0.63 -4.30
C LEU A 55 4.21 -1.64 -4.58
N LYS A 56 4.50 -2.49 -3.61
CA LYS A 56 5.56 -3.50 -3.71
C LYS A 56 5.01 -4.90 -3.47
N PRO A 57 5.70 -5.94 -3.97
CA PRO A 57 5.38 -7.31 -3.59
C PRO A 57 5.41 -7.45 -2.06
N TRP A 58 4.46 -8.19 -1.51
CA TRP A 58 4.54 -8.62 -0.11
C TRP A 58 5.80 -9.42 0.15
N GLN A 59 6.09 -10.36 -0.73
CA GLN A 59 7.34 -11.11 -0.80
C GLN A 59 7.67 -11.42 -2.24
N GLU A 60 8.94 -11.26 -2.60
CA GLU A 60 9.49 -11.79 -3.84
C GLU A 60 10.21 -13.09 -3.58
N ALA A 61 10.08 -14.04 -4.50
CA ALA A 61 10.93 -15.21 -4.57
C ALA A 61 11.82 -15.11 -5.80
N ILE A 62 13.11 -15.35 -5.59
CA ILE A 62 14.10 -15.47 -6.66
C ILE A 62 14.20 -16.95 -7.00
N ILE A 63 14.01 -17.28 -8.27
CA ILE A 63 14.18 -18.64 -8.80
C ILE A 63 15.49 -18.65 -9.55
N ALA A 64 16.46 -19.37 -9.00
CA ALA A 64 17.81 -19.46 -9.53
C ALA A 64 18.15 -20.91 -9.87
N SER A 65 19.17 -21.11 -10.71
CA SER A 65 19.73 -22.43 -10.96
C SER A 65 20.51 -22.94 -9.75
N GLU A 66 20.29 -24.20 -9.38
CA GLU A 66 21.07 -24.88 -8.35
C GLU A 66 22.29 -25.62 -8.94
N THR A 67 22.34 -25.77 -10.28
CA THR A 67 23.39 -26.47 -11.03
C THR A 67 24.17 -25.54 -11.91
N SER A 68 25.39 -25.95 -12.31
CA SER A 68 26.27 -25.23 -13.21
C SER A 68 26.59 -26.05 -14.45
N GLY A 69 26.89 -25.35 -15.58
CA GLY A 69 27.40 -25.96 -16.79
C GLY A 69 26.35 -26.62 -17.68
N LEU A 70 25.07 -26.51 -17.33
CA LEU A 70 23.97 -27.02 -18.13
C LEU A 70 23.37 -25.91 -18.99
N ARG A 71 23.03 -26.25 -20.25
CA ARG A 71 22.42 -25.31 -21.19
C ARG A 71 20.89 -25.36 -21.04
N ILE A 72 20.25 -24.19 -21.12
CA ILE A 72 18.78 -24.07 -21.18
C ILE A 72 18.31 -24.62 -22.53
N THR A 73 17.47 -25.67 -22.48
CA THR A 73 16.84 -26.29 -23.66
C THR A 73 15.46 -25.76 -23.93
N ASP A 74 14.70 -25.41 -22.86
CA ASP A 74 13.33 -24.94 -22.97
C ASP A 74 13.05 -23.92 -21.88
N VAL A 75 12.30 -22.86 -22.26
CA VAL A 75 11.75 -21.85 -21.34
C VAL A 75 10.23 -21.95 -21.41
N LEU A 76 9.59 -22.40 -20.34
CA LEU A 76 8.18 -22.79 -20.30
C LEU A 76 7.27 -21.71 -19.71
N ALA A 77 7.84 -20.61 -19.19
CA ALA A 77 7.10 -19.51 -18.58
C ALA A 77 7.70 -18.16 -19.00
N ASP A 78 6.84 -17.13 -19.00
CA ASP A 78 7.26 -15.79 -19.37
C ASP A 78 6.76 -14.75 -18.34
N VAL A 79 7.23 -13.51 -18.47
CA VAL A 79 6.79 -12.38 -17.65
C VAL A 79 5.28 -12.20 -17.80
N GLY A 80 4.59 -12.00 -16.66
CA GLY A 80 3.14 -11.90 -16.61
C GLY A 80 2.41 -13.24 -16.49
N SER A 81 3.11 -14.38 -16.57
CA SER A 81 2.51 -15.69 -16.35
C SER A 81 2.18 -15.92 -14.88
N THR A 82 0.96 -16.39 -14.61
CA THR A 82 0.58 -16.93 -13.30
C THR A 82 1.00 -18.39 -13.25
N ILE A 83 1.76 -18.75 -12.23
CA ILE A 83 2.32 -20.11 -12.05
C ILE A 83 1.90 -20.69 -10.71
N THR A 84 1.93 -22.02 -10.64
CA THR A 84 1.66 -22.80 -9.43
C THR A 84 2.95 -23.42 -8.89
N LYS A 85 3.01 -23.63 -7.59
CA LYS A 85 4.14 -24.30 -6.93
C LYS A 85 4.45 -25.65 -7.57
N GLY A 86 5.73 -25.90 -7.87
CA GLY A 86 6.19 -27.11 -8.52
C GLY A 86 6.04 -27.13 -10.03
N GLN A 87 5.42 -26.13 -10.64
CA GLN A 87 5.32 -26.02 -12.10
C GLN A 87 6.70 -25.81 -12.71
N ALA A 88 7.03 -26.57 -13.76
CA ALA A 88 8.29 -26.43 -14.49
C ALA A 88 8.33 -25.09 -15.24
N LEU A 89 9.44 -24.36 -15.09
CA LEU A 89 9.68 -23.04 -15.70
C LEU A 89 10.78 -23.10 -16.75
N VAL A 90 11.83 -23.90 -16.50
CA VAL A 90 12.95 -24.08 -17.43
C VAL A 90 13.35 -25.54 -17.45
N GLN A 91 13.73 -26.02 -18.60
CA GLN A 91 14.45 -27.29 -18.76
C GLN A 91 15.89 -27.05 -19.11
N LEU A 92 16.80 -27.74 -18.43
CA LEU A 92 18.22 -27.77 -18.73
C LEU A 92 18.58 -29.06 -19.50
N SER A 93 19.69 -29.05 -20.21
CA SER A 93 20.19 -30.24 -20.91
C SER A 93 20.45 -31.37 -19.92
N LYS A 94 19.84 -32.55 -20.18
CA LYS A 94 19.86 -33.70 -19.26
C LYS A 94 20.85 -34.79 -19.69
N ASP A 95 21.42 -34.71 -20.89
CA ASP A 95 22.16 -35.82 -21.48
C ASP A 95 23.36 -36.25 -20.64
N SER A 96 24.18 -35.32 -20.20
CA SER A 96 25.34 -35.58 -19.32
C SER A 96 24.91 -36.10 -17.96
N VAL A 97 23.86 -35.50 -17.38
CA VAL A 97 23.34 -35.88 -16.05
C VAL A 97 22.73 -37.29 -16.07
N LEU A 98 22.04 -37.66 -17.15
CA LEU A 98 21.50 -39.01 -17.35
C LEU A 98 22.62 -40.04 -17.60
N ALA A 99 23.71 -39.64 -18.26
CA ALA A 99 24.87 -40.54 -18.42
C ALA A 99 25.56 -40.81 -17.07
N ASP A 100 25.72 -39.75 -16.24
CA ASP A 100 26.26 -39.90 -14.88
C ASP A 100 25.37 -40.75 -13.98
N LEU A 101 24.05 -40.57 -14.07
CA LEU A 101 23.09 -41.36 -13.33
C LEU A 101 23.21 -42.85 -13.67
N ARG A 102 23.24 -43.22 -14.97
CA ARG A 102 23.41 -44.61 -15.43
C ARG A 102 24.73 -45.23 -14.98
N LYS A 103 25.82 -44.42 -14.98
CA LYS A 103 27.12 -44.87 -14.46
C LYS A 103 27.00 -45.23 -12.97
N GLN A 104 26.33 -44.39 -12.21
CA GLN A 104 26.18 -44.60 -10.75
C GLN A 104 25.25 -45.80 -10.44
N GLU A 105 24.18 -45.96 -11.22
CA GLU A 105 23.33 -47.15 -11.13
C GLU A 105 24.13 -48.45 -11.34
N ALA A 106 25.05 -48.47 -12.34
CA ALA A 106 25.94 -49.63 -12.59
C ALA A 106 26.94 -49.87 -11.45
N ALA A 107 27.45 -48.78 -10.79
CA ALA A 107 28.34 -48.90 -9.63
C ALA A 107 27.62 -49.54 -8.44
N VAL A 108 26.38 -49.14 -8.15
CA VAL A 108 25.55 -49.79 -7.09
C VAL A 108 25.32 -51.27 -7.38
N VAL A 109 25.03 -51.65 -8.63
CA VAL A 109 24.86 -53.05 -9.02
C VAL A 109 26.15 -53.83 -8.75
N THR A 110 27.32 -53.27 -9.08
CA THR A 110 28.60 -53.90 -8.85
C THR A 110 28.92 -54.04 -7.34
N ALA A 111 28.68 -52.99 -6.54
CA ALA A 111 28.87 -53.05 -5.10
C ALA A 111 27.95 -54.07 -4.44
N LYS A 112 26.69 -54.18 -4.89
CA LYS A 112 25.73 -55.16 -4.41
C LYS A 112 26.16 -56.62 -4.74
N ALA A 113 26.73 -56.86 -5.92
CA ALA A 113 27.31 -58.17 -6.26
C ALA A 113 28.49 -58.53 -5.39
N ASN A 114 29.38 -57.54 -5.12
CA ASN A 114 30.54 -57.71 -4.22
C ASN A 114 30.09 -58.05 -2.78
N LEU A 115 29.12 -57.34 -2.25
CA LEU A 115 28.53 -57.61 -0.93
C LEU A 115 27.91 -59.01 -0.88
N THR A 116 27.18 -59.41 -1.91
CA THR A 116 26.61 -60.77 -2.00
C THR A 116 27.69 -61.84 -1.89
N LYS A 117 28.83 -61.68 -2.59
CA LYS A 117 29.98 -62.58 -2.54
C LYS A 117 30.61 -62.57 -1.12
N ALA A 118 30.90 -61.39 -0.58
CA ALA A 118 31.51 -61.27 0.74
C ALA A 118 30.64 -61.88 1.85
N LYS A 119 29.31 -61.60 1.81
CA LYS A 119 28.35 -62.16 2.75
C LYS A 119 28.30 -63.70 2.68
N ALA A 120 28.27 -64.30 1.49
CA ALA A 120 28.29 -65.74 1.31
C ALA A 120 29.61 -66.37 1.88
N ASN A 121 30.74 -65.67 1.78
CA ASN A 121 31.99 -66.14 2.36
C ASN A 121 31.98 -66.01 3.90
N ALA A 122 31.52 -64.92 4.44
CA ALA A 122 31.37 -64.69 5.88
C ALA A 122 30.38 -65.69 6.52
N ASP A 123 29.26 -65.99 5.88
CA ASP A 123 28.28 -66.93 6.35
C ASP A 123 28.86 -68.37 6.41
N ARG A 124 29.65 -68.77 5.37
CA ARG A 124 30.35 -70.04 5.38
C ARG A 124 31.41 -70.07 6.52
N ALA A 125 32.17 -68.99 6.73
CA ALA A 125 33.15 -68.88 7.80
C ALA A 125 32.51 -69.02 9.20
N ARG A 126 31.34 -68.40 9.41
CA ARG A 126 30.54 -68.52 10.65
C ARG A 126 30.11 -69.98 10.90
N GLN A 127 29.69 -70.67 9.85
CA GLN A 127 29.26 -72.08 9.94
C GLN A 127 30.42 -73.04 10.23
N LEU A 128 31.60 -72.79 9.67
CA LEU A 128 32.78 -73.64 9.83
C LEU A 128 33.58 -73.37 11.12
N ARG A 129 33.36 -72.23 11.78
CA ARG A 129 34.05 -71.83 13.02
C ARG A 129 34.03 -72.90 14.11
N PRO A 130 32.90 -73.59 14.43
CA PRO A 130 32.85 -74.62 15.49
C PRO A 130 33.67 -75.87 15.15
N SER A 131 33.90 -76.17 13.87
CA SER A 131 34.62 -77.35 13.42
C SER A 131 36.16 -77.19 13.42
N GLY A 132 36.68 -75.96 13.59
CA GLY A 132 38.08 -75.64 13.47
C GLY A 132 38.68 -75.79 12.06
N ALA A 133 37.82 -75.91 11.01
CA ALA A 133 38.25 -76.10 9.62
C ALA A 133 38.85 -74.83 8.98
N LEU A 134 38.68 -73.64 9.61
CA LEU A 134 39.27 -72.38 9.21
C LEU A 134 40.02 -71.74 10.35
N SER A 135 41.15 -71.10 10.07
CA SER A 135 41.90 -70.35 11.06
C SER A 135 41.10 -69.12 11.54
N ASP A 136 41.25 -68.71 12.79
CA ASP A 136 40.58 -67.50 13.34
C ASP A 136 40.93 -66.25 12.51
N GLU A 137 42.16 -66.12 12.03
CA GLU A 137 42.59 -65.03 11.14
C GLU A 137 41.74 -64.98 9.87
N LYS A 138 41.47 -66.12 9.22
CA LYS A 138 40.68 -66.17 7.98
C LYS A 138 39.20 -65.90 8.24
N ILE A 139 38.70 -66.29 9.40
CA ILE A 139 37.32 -65.92 9.80
C ILE A 139 37.22 -64.42 9.99
N VAL A 140 38.17 -63.78 10.69
CA VAL A 140 38.19 -62.33 10.90
C VAL A 140 38.27 -61.58 9.56
N GLU A 141 39.13 -62.05 8.64
CA GLU A 141 39.26 -61.51 7.27
C GLU A 141 37.88 -61.51 6.53
N TYR A 142 37.17 -62.66 6.46
CA TYR A 142 35.88 -62.72 5.79
C TYR A 142 34.79 -61.86 6.44
N LEU A 143 34.80 -61.70 7.77
CA LEU A 143 33.88 -60.84 8.47
C LEU A 143 34.21 -59.34 8.20
N ALA A 144 35.49 -58.99 8.13
CA ALA A 144 35.91 -57.64 7.76
C ALA A 144 35.61 -57.31 6.28
N ASP A 145 35.76 -58.29 5.39
CA ASP A 145 35.40 -58.15 3.97
C ASP A 145 33.87 -57.87 3.80
N GLU A 146 33.03 -58.61 4.56
CA GLU A 146 31.58 -58.39 4.56
C GLU A 146 31.27 -56.97 5.04
N GLN A 147 31.92 -56.51 6.14
CA GLN A 147 31.69 -55.16 6.66
C GLN A 147 32.15 -54.09 5.67
N THR A 148 33.32 -54.28 5.04
CA THR A 148 33.89 -53.35 4.04
C THR A 148 32.98 -53.32 2.78
N ALA A 149 32.51 -54.45 2.31
CA ALA A 149 31.61 -54.50 1.16
C ALA A 149 30.23 -53.85 1.47
N THR A 150 29.74 -54.00 2.74
CA THR A 150 28.53 -53.29 3.18
C THR A 150 28.73 -51.78 3.12
N ALA A 151 29.79 -51.23 3.71
CA ALA A 151 30.11 -49.80 3.70
C ALA A 151 30.31 -49.28 2.26
N SER A 152 30.92 -50.11 1.37
CA SER A 152 31.06 -49.74 -0.04
C SER A 152 29.71 -49.64 -0.76
N LEU A 153 28.79 -50.54 -0.50
CA LEU A 153 27.45 -50.47 -1.09
C LEU A 153 26.69 -49.19 -0.60
N GLU A 154 26.73 -48.91 0.70
CA GLU A 154 26.10 -47.69 1.26
C GLU A 154 26.73 -46.40 0.66
N SER A 155 28.02 -46.36 0.41
CA SER A 155 28.69 -45.27 -0.28
C SER A 155 28.19 -45.06 -1.70
N GLU A 156 28.05 -46.16 -2.48
CA GLU A 156 27.56 -46.07 -3.88
C GLU A 156 26.09 -45.73 -3.96
N GLU A 157 25.27 -46.17 -2.99
CA GLU A 157 23.85 -45.79 -2.88
C GLU A 157 23.73 -44.26 -2.58
N ALA A 158 24.55 -43.71 -1.68
CA ALA A 158 24.56 -42.29 -1.41
C ALA A 158 25.01 -41.46 -2.66
N ALA A 159 25.97 -41.98 -3.42
CA ALA A 159 26.39 -41.36 -4.67
C ALA A 159 25.30 -41.42 -5.75
N LEU A 160 24.53 -42.52 -5.83
CA LEU A 160 23.36 -42.63 -6.70
C LEU A 160 22.28 -41.59 -6.35
N ASP A 161 22.01 -41.40 -5.06
CA ASP A 161 21.02 -40.43 -4.63
C ASP A 161 21.48 -38.99 -4.96
N SER A 162 22.76 -38.70 -4.84
CA SER A 162 23.35 -37.44 -5.31
C SER A 162 23.14 -37.22 -6.81
N ALA A 163 23.32 -38.27 -7.65
CA ALA A 163 23.07 -38.20 -9.07
C ALA A 163 21.59 -37.96 -9.41
N LYS A 164 20.65 -38.58 -8.66
CA LYS A 164 19.21 -38.32 -8.81
C LYS A 164 18.84 -36.88 -8.45
N ILE A 165 19.43 -36.33 -7.38
CA ILE A 165 19.23 -34.92 -7.01
C ILE A 165 19.68 -34.01 -8.14
N LYS A 166 20.86 -34.23 -8.72
CA LYS A 166 21.33 -33.44 -9.88
C LYS A 166 20.39 -33.54 -11.07
N LEU A 167 19.79 -34.70 -11.32
CA LEU A 167 18.79 -34.87 -12.37
C LEU A 167 17.52 -34.05 -12.05
N SER A 168 17.04 -34.09 -10.82
CA SER A 168 15.87 -33.26 -10.45
C SER A 168 16.13 -31.77 -10.60
N GLN A 169 17.33 -31.30 -10.24
CA GLN A 169 17.78 -29.92 -10.40
C GLN A 169 17.96 -29.48 -11.87
N SER A 170 17.96 -30.40 -12.83
CA SER A 170 17.97 -30.06 -14.26
C SER A 170 16.61 -29.56 -14.78
N THR A 171 15.57 -29.58 -13.96
CA THR A 171 14.29 -28.95 -14.22
C THR A 171 14.05 -27.88 -13.15
N ILE A 172 14.06 -26.62 -13.57
CA ILE A 172 13.81 -25.52 -12.66
C ILE A 172 12.31 -25.37 -12.47
N VAL A 173 11.85 -25.41 -11.23
CA VAL A 173 10.43 -25.36 -10.87
C VAL A 173 10.09 -24.15 -10.02
N ALA A 174 8.83 -23.74 -10.04
CA ALA A 174 8.33 -22.68 -9.20
C ALA A 174 8.35 -23.08 -7.73
N VAL A 175 8.91 -22.20 -6.88
CA VAL A 175 9.04 -22.42 -5.43
C VAL A 175 7.72 -22.16 -4.67
N ASP A 176 6.80 -21.37 -5.26
CA ASP A 176 5.50 -21.02 -4.70
C ASP A 176 4.53 -20.61 -5.82
N ASP A 177 3.24 -20.47 -5.48
CA ASP A 177 2.25 -19.87 -6.38
C ASP A 177 2.54 -18.39 -6.55
N GLY A 178 2.30 -17.84 -7.76
CA GLY A 178 2.49 -16.41 -7.94
C GLY A 178 2.50 -15.92 -9.37
N LEU A 179 2.99 -14.68 -9.54
CA LEU A 179 3.10 -13.99 -10.82
C LEU A 179 4.58 -13.74 -11.14
N ILE A 180 5.02 -14.11 -12.34
CA ILE A 180 6.37 -13.81 -12.81
C ILE A 180 6.47 -12.33 -13.17
N THR A 181 7.42 -11.62 -12.55
CA THR A 181 7.67 -10.18 -12.79
C THR A 181 8.95 -9.92 -13.58
N SER A 182 9.89 -10.87 -13.56
CA SER A 182 11.14 -10.77 -14.33
C SER A 182 11.58 -12.14 -14.82
N ARG A 183 12.17 -12.19 -15.99
CA ARG A 183 12.77 -13.38 -16.62
C ARG A 183 14.13 -13.02 -17.18
N SER A 184 15.16 -13.70 -16.67
CA SER A 184 16.53 -13.65 -17.18
C SER A 184 16.94 -14.96 -17.87
N ALA A 185 16.06 -15.97 -17.84
CA ALA A 185 16.26 -17.23 -18.52
C ALA A 185 16.19 -17.04 -20.05
N GLU A 186 17.30 -17.35 -20.74
CA GLU A 186 17.40 -17.26 -22.20
C GLU A 186 17.67 -18.64 -22.80
N LEU A 187 16.96 -18.98 -23.86
CA LEU A 187 17.13 -20.24 -24.57
C LEU A 187 18.56 -20.37 -25.11
N GLY A 188 19.21 -21.50 -24.83
CA GLY A 188 20.59 -21.76 -25.27
C GLY A 188 21.67 -21.23 -24.32
N ALA A 189 21.35 -20.40 -23.35
CA ALA A 189 22.30 -19.93 -22.33
C ALA A 189 22.78 -21.10 -21.43
N VAL A 190 24.03 -21.02 -20.98
CA VAL A 190 24.59 -21.96 -19.99
C VAL A 190 24.48 -21.33 -18.60
N VAL A 191 23.87 -22.05 -17.67
CA VAL A 191 23.63 -21.55 -16.31
C VAL A 191 24.80 -21.85 -15.38
N SER A 192 24.94 -21.02 -14.35
CA SER A 192 25.78 -21.26 -13.18
C SER A 192 24.92 -21.32 -11.93
N ALA A 193 25.36 -22.04 -10.91
CA ALA A 193 24.66 -22.09 -9.63
C ALA A 193 24.50 -20.67 -9.05
N GLY A 194 23.30 -20.33 -8.58
CA GLY A 194 22.96 -19.00 -8.08
C GLY A 194 22.53 -17.99 -9.17
N THR A 195 22.61 -18.34 -10.48
CA THR A 195 22.11 -17.46 -11.54
C THR A 195 20.61 -17.30 -11.43
N GLU A 196 20.13 -16.07 -11.21
CA GLU A 196 18.71 -15.72 -11.21
C GLU A 196 18.13 -15.97 -12.60
N LEU A 197 17.05 -16.75 -12.66
CA LEU A 197 16.33 -17.06 -13.89
C LEU A 197 14.96 -16.38 -13.95
N PHE A 198 14.27 -16.30 -12.80
CA PHE A 198 12.98 -15.63 -12.67
C PHE A 198 12.86 -14.93 -11.34
N ARG A 199 12.00 -13.94 -11.32
CA ARG A 199 11.52 -13.26 -10.13
C ARG A 199 10.00 -13.40 -10.03
N LEU A 200 9.52 -13.81 -8.88
CA LEU A 200 8.15 -14.19 -8.63
C LEU A 200 7.56 -13.35 -7.50
N VAL A 201 6.41 -12.72 -7.73
CA VAL A 201 5.58 -12.15 -6.67
C VAL A 201 4.73 -13.28 -6.08
N ARG A 202 5.05 -13.69 -4.85
CA ARG A 202 4.38 -14.77 -4.16
C ARG A 202 2.90 -14.47 -3.95
N GLN A 203 2.03 -15.47 -4.25
CA GLN A 203 0.57 -15.40 -4.12
C GLN A 203 -0.06 -14.20 -4.87
N GLN A 204 0.67 -13.58 -5.80
CA GLN A 204 0.29 -12.33 -6.47
C GLN A 204 -0.03 -11.19 -5.49
N ARG A 205 0.47 -11.26 -4.27
CA ARG A 205 0.12 -10.37 -3.20
C ARG A 205 1.01 -9.14 -3.22
N VAL A 206 0.35 -7.97 -3.34
CA VAL A 206 0.98 -6.66 -3.33
C VAL A 206 0.60 -5.93 -2.05
N GLU A 207 1.51 -5.17 -1.49
CA GLU A 207 1.29 -4.30 -0.34
C GLU A 207 1.68 -2.87 -0.69
N TRP A 208 1.01 -1.92 -0.08
CA TRP A 208 1.45 -0.55 -0.12
C TRP A 208 2.45 -0.29 1.01
N GLN A 209 3.67 0.10 0.66
CA GLN A 209 4.69 0.55 1.59
C GLN A 209 4.58 2.06 1.71
N ALA A 210 3.74 2.51 2.64
CA ALA A 210 3.43 3.89 2.88
C ALA A 210 4.49 4.54 3.78
N GLU A 211 5.09 5.63 3.33
CA GLU A 211 6.00 6.43 4.13
C GLU A 211 5.22 7.44 4.97
N VAL A 212 5.34 7.34 6.27
CA VAL A 212 4.65 8.19 7.23
C VAL A 212 5.66 8.92 8.12
N SER A 213 5.40 10.18 8.43
CA SER A 213 6.24 10.95 9.36
C SER A 213 6.28 10.31 10.76
N ALA A 214 7.46 10.29 11.37
CA ALA A 214 7.68 9.75 12.71
C ALA A 214 6.73 10.35 13.77
N HIS A 215 6.27 11.59 13.57
CA HIS A 215 5.33 12.28 14.46
C HIS A 215 4.00 11.51 14.65
N TYR A 216 3.55 10.79 13.63
CA TYR A 216 2.26 10.07 13.68
C TYR A 216 2.37 8.62 14.13
N LEU A 217 3.59 8.06 14.22
CA LEU A 217 3.78 6.60 14.41
C LEU A 217 3.18 6.09 15.71
N GLY A 218 3.25 6.87 16.79
CA GLY A 218 2.66 6.48 18.09
C GLY A 218 1.13 6.34 18.08
N ARG A 219 0.48 6.83 17.01
CA ARG A 219 -0.97 6.81 16.83
C ARG A 219 -1.44 5.79 15.80
N ILE A 220 -0.50 5.20 15.05
CA ILE A 220 -0.80 4.21 14.01
C ILE A 220 -0.60 2.81 14.59
N SER A 221 -1.63 1.99 14.48
CA SER A 221 -1.61 0.60 14.91
C SER A 221 -2.07 -0.33 13.78
N GLY A 222 -1.80 -1.62 13.94
CA GLY A 222 -2.31 -2.62 13.00
C GLY A 222 -3.84 -2.65 12.99
N GLY A 223 -4.43 -2.89 11.81
CA GLY A 223 -5.86 -2.99 11.60
C GLY A 223 -6.57 -1.70 11.20
N LEU A 224 -5.92 -0.52 11.30
CA LEU A 224 -6.49 0.75 10.86
C LEU A 224 -6.83 0.72 9.38
N SER A 225 -7.94 1.36 9.02
CA SER A 225 -8.38 1.53 7.64
C SER A 225 -7.47 2.50 6.89
N VAL A 226 -7.27 2.20 5.62
CA VAL A 226 -6.42 3.01 4.73
C VAL A 226 -7.13 3.19 3.40
N GLU A 227 -7.18 4.41 2.93
CA GLU A 227 -7.63 4.73 1.58
C GLU A 227 -6.43 5.11 0.72
N ILE A 228 -6.30 4.47 -0.44
CA ILE A 228 -5.19 4.65 -1.38
C ILE A 228 -5.74 5.20 -2.68
N ASN A 229 -5.27 6.38 -3.07
CA ASN A 229 -5.67 7.05 -4.29
C ASN A 229 -4.83 6.55 -5.46
N ARG A 230 -5.47 5.88 -6.41
CA ARG A 230 -4.82 5.47 -7.64
C ARG A 230 -4.93 6.54 -8.72
N PRO A 231 -4.00 6.56 -9.69
CA PRO A 231 -4.06 7.50 -10.81
C PRO A 231 -5.31 7.37 -11.70
N ASP A 232 -5.97 6.20 -11.67
CA ASP A 232 -7.20 5.92 -12.44
C ASP A 232 -8.48 6.43 -11.74
N GLY A 233 -8.36 7.08 -10.57
CA GLY A 233 -9.48 7.66 -9.84
C GLY A 233 -10.28 6.67 -8.98
N HIS A 234 -9.94 5.37 -9.00
CA HIS A 234 -10.63 4.37 -8.18
C HIS A 234 -9.83 4.11 -6.89
N PRO A 235 -10.31 4.51 -5.71
CA PRO A 235 -9.59 4.28 -4.46
C PRO A 235 -9.53 2.78 -4.13
N ILE A 236 -8.43 2.37 -3.48
CA ILE A 236 -8.29 1.05 -2.89
C ILE A 236 -8.40 1.20 -1.38
N HIS A 237 -9.26 0.41 -0.76
CA HIS A 237 -9.34 0.34 0.70
C HIS A 237 -8.49 -0.82 1.20
N GLY A 238 -7.48 -0.49 1.99
CA GLY A 238 -6.58 -1.45 2.63
C GLY A 238 -6.65 -1.39 4.15
N LYS A 239 -5.80 -2.18 4.80
CA LYS A 239 -5.63 -2.14 6.26
C LYS A 239 -4.15 -2.12 6.61
N VAL A 240 -3.80 -1.33 7.63
CA VAL A 240 -2.46 -1.38 8.20
C VAL A 240 -2.19 -2.78 8.72
N ARG A 241 -1.18 -3.45 8.16
CA ARG A 241 -0.72 -4.76 8.63
C ARG A 241 0.34 -4.63 9.71
N LEU A 242 1.29 -3.74 9.49
CA LEU A 242 2.46 -3.58 10.35
C LEU A 242 3.01 -2.16 10.21
N VAL A 243 3.39 -1.57 11.33
CA VAL A 243 4.24 -0.38 11.36
C VAL A 243 5.70 -0.84 11.39
N GLY A 244 6.48 -0.39 10.43
CA GLY A 244 7.89 -0.78 10.34
C GLY A 244 8.68 -0.37 11.60
N PRO A 245 9.62 -1.19 12.05
CA PRO A 245 10.34 -0.96 13.30
C PRO A 245 11.43 0.12 13.18
N SER A 246 11.77 0.53 11.97
CA SER A 246 12.86 1.48 11.70
C SER A 246 12.34 2.80 11.12
N ILE A 247 12.98 3.87 11.53
CA ILE A 247 12.77 5.22 10.98
C ILE A 247 13.99 5.59 10.15
N SER A 248 13.77 6.07 8.94
CA SER A 248 14.83 6.60 8.09
C SER A 248 15.44 7.85 8.71
N THR A 249 16.74 7.84 8.94
CA THR A 249 17.47 8.99 9.49
C THR A 249 17.52 10.17 8.53
N ASN A 250 17.40 9.91 7.21
CA ASN A 250 17.48 10.96 6.19
C ASN A 250 16.14 11.70 6.01
N THR A 251 15.01 10.99 6.18
CA THR A 251 13.67 11.53 5.90
C THR A 251 12.81 11.70 7.13
N SER A 252 13.21 11.17 8.29
CA SER A 252 12.42 11.09 9.53
C SER A 252 11.05 10.41 9.28
N ARG A 253 11.00 9.46 8.35
CA ARG A 253 9.80 8.68 8.01
C ARG A 253 10.01 7.21 8.31
N ALA A 254 8.93 6.53 8.67
CA ALA A 254 8.87 5.09 8.77
C ALA A 254 7.98 4.51 7.68
N ILE A 255 8.21 3.25 7.34
CA ILE A 255 7.36 2.52 6.41
C ILE A 255 6.23 1.86 7.18
N VAL A 256 5.01 2.14 6.78
CA VAL A 256 3.81 1.45 7.23
C VAL A 256 3.40 0.49 6.12
N TYR A 257 3.32 -0.79 6.44
CA TYR A 257 2.92 -1.84 5.49
C TYR A 257 1.42 -1.99 5.52
N VAL A 258 0.79 -1.75 4.39
CA VAL A 258 -0.67 -1.80 4.22
C VAL A 258 -1.03 -2.99 3.34
N ALA A 259 -1.80 -3.92 3.90
CA ALA A 259 -2.33 -5.04 3.16
C ALA A 259 -3.51 -4.60 2.30
N LEU A 260 -3.51 -5.03 1.04
CA LEU A 260 -4.60 -4.82 0.10
C LEU A 260 -5.55 -6.02 0.10
N PRO A 261 -6.83 -5.84 -0.30
CA PRO A 261 -7.75 -6.94 -0.52
C PRO A 261 -7.21 -7.95 -1.56
N ALA A 262 -7.52 -9.23 -1.39
CA ALA A 262 -6.96 -10.30 -2.21
C ALA A 262 -7.41 -10.27 -3.69
N ASP A 263 -8.54 -9.63 -3.98
CA ASP A 263 -9.10 -9.43 -5.31
C ASP A 263 -8.46 -8.24 -6.05
N VAL A 264 -7.76 -7.36 -5.31
CA VAL A 264 -7.11 -6.17 -5.87
C VAL A 264 -5.65 -6.49 -6.20
N ARG A 265 -5.32 -6.50 -7.49
CA ARG A 265 -3.99 -6.82 -8.02
C ARG A 265 -3.40 -5.63 -8.78
N PRO A 266 -2.96 -4.58 -8.08
CA PRO A 266 -2.37 -3.43 -8.73
C PRO A 266 -0.99 -3.77 -9.29
N ARG A 267 -0.53 -2.97 -10.24
CA ARG A 267 0.84 -3.13 -10.78
C ARG A 267 1.87 -2.82 -9.70
N VAL A 268 2.85 -3.69 -9.58
CA VAL A 268 4.02 -3.48 -8.73
C VAL A 268 4.85 -2.31 -9.25
N GLY A 269 5.44 -1.53 -8.35
CA GLY A 269 6.28 -0.38 -8.72
C GLY A 269 5.50 0.91 -8.98
N LEU A 270 4.18 0.94 -8.74
CA LEU A 270 3.40 2.16 -8.82
C LEU A 270 3.56 2.97 -7.52
N TYR A 271 3.86 4.27 -7.67
CA TYR A 271 3.86 5.22 -6.56
C TYR A 271 2.46 5.81 -6.39
N VAL A 272 1.92 5.74 -5.20
CA VAL A 272 0.56 6.18 -4.87
C VAL A 272 0.55 7.00 -3.59
N THR A 273 -0.48 7.83 -3.46
CA THR A 273 -0.78 8.59 -2.24
C THR A 273 -2.02 8.00 -1.57
N GLY A 274 -2.21 8.32 -0.31
CA GLY A 274 -3.39 7.87 0.42
C GLY A 274 -3.44 8.44 1.82
N SER A 275 -4.39 7.97 2.60
CA SER A 275 -4.58 8.39 3.98
C SER A 275 -4.85 7.19 4.90
N ILE A 276 -4.29 7.23 6.08
CA ILE A 276 -4.54 6.26 7.16
C ILE A 276 -5.55 6.88 8.10
N GLU A 277 -6.66 6.22 8.34
CA GLU A 277 -7.68 6.64 9.31
C GLU A 277 -7.26 6.26 10.72
N LEU A 278 -7.08 7.25 11.59
CA LEU A 278 -6.67 7.00 12.98
C LEU A 278 -7.86 6.69 13.87
N GLN A 279 -8.74 7.66 14.00
CA GLN A 279 -9.95 7.56 14.80
C GLN A 279 -11.03 8.46 14.22
N THR A 280 -12.25 8.13 14.49
CA THR A 280 -13.40 8.97 14.17
C THR A 280 -13.79 9.76 15.40
N THR A 281 -13.89 11.07 15.27
CA THR A 281 -14.29 11.97 16.35
C THR A 281 -15.47 12.82 15.91
N PRO A 282 -16.41 13.15 16.81
CA PRO A 282 -17.50 14.03 16.47
C PRO A 282 -16.96 15.43 16.16
N ALA A 283 -17.36 15.99 15.03
CA ALA A 283 -17.01 17.32 14.56
C ALA A 283 -18.27 18.12 14.26
N LEU A 284 -18.27 19.41 14.58
CA LEU A 284 -19.28 20.34 14.14
C LEU A 284 -18.90 20.85 12.76
N THR A 285 -19.72 20.61 11.74
CA THR A 285 -19.37 20.92 10.34
C THR A 285 -20.33 21.89 9.69
N ILE A 286 -19.79 22.70 8.78
CA ILE A 286 -20.55 23.55 7.87
C ILE A 286 -19.99 23.41 6.45
N PRO A 287 -20.77 23.71 5.39
CA PRO A 287 -20.25 23.79 4.04
C PRO A 287 -19.09 24.78 3.92
N GLU A 288 -18.05 24.43 3.18
CA GLU A 288 -16.90 25.32 2.94
C GLU A 288 -17.29 26.67 2.32
N THR A 289 -18.36 26.70 1.53
CA THR A 289 -18.93 27.91 0.92
C THR A 289 -19.42 28.95 1.93
N ALA A 290 -19.65 28.55 3.18
CA ALA A 290 -20.07 29.46 4.25
C ALA A 290 -18.91 30.25 4.86
N ILE A 291 -17.66 29.87 4.57
CA ILE A 291 -16.49 30.52 5.13
C ILE A 291 -16.06 31.68 4.23
N VAL A 292 -15.92 32.84 4.85
CA VAL A 292 -15.38 34.04 4.21
C VAL A 292 -13.99 34.30 4.78
N PHE A 293 -13.03 34.44 3.89
CA PHE A 293 -11.64 34.70 4.25
C PHE A 293 -11.32 36.17 4.02
N HIS A 294 -10.92 36.87 5.07
CA HIS A 294 -10.56 38.28 5.00
C HIS A 294 -9.37 38.58 5.91
N ASP A 295 -8.34 39.22 5.36
CA ASP A 295 -7.09 39.62 6.08
C ASP A 295 -6.41 38.45 6.83
N GLY A 296 -6.43 37.24 6.24
CA GLY A 296 -5.82 36.08 6.86
C GLY A 296 -6.67 35.41 7.96
N ILE A 297 -7.89 35.87 8.18
CA ILE A 297 -8.79 35.37 9.24
C ILE A 297 -10.06 34.77 8.60
N SER A 298 -10.51 33.66 9.14
CA SER A 298 -11.76 33.01 8.70
C SER A 298 -12.95 33.58 9.49
N TYR A 299 -14.00 33.92 8.76
CA TYR A 299 -15.26 34.40 9.31
C TYR A 299 -16.44 33.62 8.74
N VAL A 300 -17.52 33.59 9.48
CA VAL A 300 -18.85 33.20 9.00
C VAL A 300 -19.84 34.31 9.30
N PHE A 301 -20.91 34.38 8.55
CA PHE A 301 -22.05 35.24 8.87
C PHE A 301 -23.16 34.41 9.50
N THR A 302 -23.61 34.78 10.68
CA THR A 302 -24.77 34.18 11.35
C THR A 302 -25.97 35.14 11.26
N ALA A 303 -27.13 34.60 10.91
CA ALA A 303 -28.36 35.39 10.85
C ALA A 303 -29.13 35.27 12.19
N ASP A 304 -29.61 36.39 12.71
CA ASP A 304 -30.50 36.45 13.84
C ASP A 304 -31.99 36.38 13.48
N GLU A 305 -32.89 36.51 14.43
CA GLU A 305 -34.33 36.46 14.22
C GLU A 305 -34.85 37.69 13.43
N ASP A 306 -34.18 38.82 13.54
CA ASP A 306 -34.46 40.06 12.83
C ASP A 306 -33.93 40.10 11.40
N LYS A 307 -33.41 38.97 10.91
CA LYS A 307 -32.79 38.82 9.56
C LYS A 307 -31.56 39.72 9.36
N ARG A 308 -30.89 40.10 10.44
CA ARG A 308 -29.62 40.78 10.40
C ARG A 308 -28.49 39.76 10.51
N VAL A 309 -27.43 40.02 9.75
CA VAL A 309 -26.26 39.16 9.78
C VAL A 309 -25.17 39.73 10.68
N LYS A 310 -24.56 38.84 11.47
CA LYS A 310 -23.43 39.18 12.33
C LYS A 310 -22.20 38.44 11.83
N ARG A 311 -21.11 39.17 11.63
CA ARG A 311 -19.83 38.61 11.27
C ARG A 311 -19.16 37.99 12.50
N VAL A 312 -18.94 36.70 12.49
CA VAL A 312 -18.36 35.93 13.58
C VAL A 312 -17.02 35.37 13.14
N ARG A 313 -15.95 35.69 13.88
CA ARG A 313 -14.64 35.06 13.67
C ARG A 313 -14.73 33.60 14.10
N VAL A 314 -14.16 32.71 13.27
CA VAL A 314 -14.16 31.28 13.50
C VAL A 314 -12.78 30.67 13.38
N GLU A 315 -12.56 29.61 14.12
CA GLU A 315 -11.41 28.73 13.92
C GLU A 315 -11.86 27.48 13.22
N THR A 316 -11.21 27.20 12.09
CA THR A 316 -11.53 26.04 11.25
C THR A 316 -10.52 24.92 11.49
N GLY A 317 -11.00 23.67 11.50
CA GLY A 317 -10.19 22.47 11.62
C GLY A 317 -10.05 21.75 10.31
N ARG A 318 -10.35 20.44 10.33
CA ARG A 318 -10.26 19.52 9.20
C ARG A 318 -11.22 19.91 8.07
N ARG A 319 -10.91 19.51 6.83
CA ARG A 319 -11.76 19.69 5.66
C ARG A 319 -11.95 18.35 4.97
N ASN A 320 -13.20 18.06 4.58
CA ASN A 320 -13.53 16.83 3.89
C ASN A 320 -14.83 17.00 3.08
N ASN A 321 -14.83 16.53 1.82
CA ASN A 321 -16.01 16.50 0.95
C ASN A 321 -16.80 17.83 0.87
N GLY A 322 -16.08 18.98 0.83
CA GLY A 322 -16.70 20.30 0.74
C GLY A 322 -17.30 20.82 2.04
N GLU A 323 -17.05 20.14 3.15
CA GLU A 323 -17.38 20.58 4.51
C GLU A 323 -16.11 20.92 5.29
N VAL A 324 -16.25 21.79 6.30
CA VAL A 324 -15.18 22.24 7.19
C VAL A 324 -15.61 22.07 8.63
N GLU A 325 -14.71 21.54 9.44
CA GLU A 325 -14.87 21.44 10.88
C GLU A 325 -14.73 22.80 11.55
N MET A 326 -15.61 23.08 12.47
CA MET A 326 -15.60 24.28 13.29
C MET A 326 -15.04 23.96 14.67
N LEU A 327 -13.91 24.53 15.02
CA LEU A 327 -13.28 24.35 16.33
C LEU A 327 -13.81 25.37 17.36
N SER A 328 -14.12 26.59 16.89
CA SER A 328 -14.67 27.65 17.75
C SER A 328 -15.44 28.69 16.93
N GLY A 329 -16.26 29.50 17.60
CA GLY A 329 -16.93 30.67 17.05
C GLY A 329 -18.43 30.51 16.80
N ILE A 330 -18.94 29.30 16.57
CA ILE A 330 -20.38 29.05 16.37
C ILE A 330 -20.85 27.83 17.15
N ASP A 331 -22.17 27.81 17.44
CA ASP A 331 -22.84 26.72 18.11
C ASP A 331 -23.72 25.91 17.15
N ARG A 332 -24.23 24.76 17.61
CA ARG A 332 -25.14 23.89 16.83
C ARG A 332 -26.44 24.57 16.42
N SER A 333 -26.90 25.58 17.18
CA SER A 333 -28.14 26.32 16.92
C SER A 333 -27.93 27.52 15.98
N SER A 334 -26.70 27.88 15.65
CA SER A 334 -26.37 29.03 14.81
C SER A 334 -26.93 28.85 13.39
N LYS A 335 -27.56 29.88 12.86
CA LYS A 335 -28.02 29.93 11.46
C LYS A 335 -26.93 30.57 10.61
N VAL A 336 -26.15 29.77 9.91
CA VAL A 336 -24.97 30.24 9.14
C VAL A 336 -25.35 30.45 7.69
N VAL A 337 -24.91 31.57 7.12
CA VAL A 337 -25.06 31.90 5.69
C VAL A 337 -24.13 31.04 4.85
N THR A 338 -24.69 30.29 3.88
CA THR A 338 -23.90 29.39 3.02
C THR A 338 -23.49 30.00 1.70
N SER A 339 -24.21 31.02 1.22
CA SER A 339 -23.90 31.68 -0.05
C SER A 339 -24.07 33.18 0.07
N GLY A 340 -23.23 33.92 -0.65
CA GLY A 340 -23.29 35.39 -0.64
C GLY A 340 -22.53 36.08 0.50
N GLY A 341 -21.92 35.31 1.42
CA GLY A 341 -21.21 35.88 2.59
C GLY A 341 -20.12 36.88 2.25
N ALA A 342 -19.42 36.72 1.13
CA ALA A 342 -18.37 37.62 0.70
C ALA A 342 -18.86 39.05 0.35
N PHE A 343 -20.14 39.24 0.14
CA PHE A 343 -20.78 40.52 -0.21
C PHE A 343 -21.50 41.17 0.99
N LEU A 344 -21.46 40.54 2.16
CA LEU A 344 -22.14 41.00 3.35
C LEU A 344 -21.20 41.80 4.24
N SER A 345 -21.77 42.82 4.85
CA SER A 345 -21.16 43.57 5.95
C SER A 345 -21.84 43.23 7.29
N ASP A 346 -21.14 43.53 8.38
CA ASP A 346 -21.70 43.33 9.71
C ASP A 346 -22.97 44.17 9.87
N ASN A 347 -24.05 43.54 10.43
CA ASN A 347 -25.36 44.14 10.66
C ASN A 347 -26.24 44.37 9.38
N ASP A 348 -25.85 43.86 8.22
CA ASP A 348 -26.67 43.96 7.01
C ASP A 348 -28.00 43.20 7.18
N LEU A 349 -29.08 43.76 6.62
CA LEU A 349 -30.38 43.11 6.53
C LEU A 349 -30.43 42.18 5.30
N VAL A 350 -30.80 40.91 5.49
CA VAL A 350 -30.80 39.91 4.41
C VAL A 350 -32.19 39.29 4.21
N ASN A 351 -32.49 38.90 2.98
CA ASN A 351 -33.59 38.01 2.71
C ASN A 351 -33.14 36.54 2.81
N ILE A 352 -33.93 35.75 3.53
CA ILE A 352 -33.64 34.32 3.69
C ILE A 352 -34.37 33.58 2.57
N ALA A 353 -33.64 32.92 1.69
CA ALA A 353 -34.23 32.07 0.64
C ALA A 353 -35.00 30.91 1.31
N ALA A 354 -36.21 30.67 0.83
CA ALA A 354 -36.93 29.47 1.27
C ALA A 354 -36.14 28.21 0.90
N LYS A 355 -36.02 27.30 1.83
CA LYS A 355 -35.32 26.02 1.61
C LYS A 355 -36.17 25.21 0.62
N ASN A 356 -35.67 25.04 -0.62
CA ASN A 356 -36.23 24.07 -1.57
C ASN A 356 -35.97 22.64 -1.12
#